data_32e00974a8c84f45dba939c9d0eeafbc
#
_entry.id   32e00974a8c84f45dba939c9d0eeafbc
#
_cell.length_a   1.000
_cell.length_b   1.000
_cell.length_c   1.000
_cell.angle_alpha   90.00
_cell.angle_beta   90.00
_cell.angle_gamma   90.00
#
_symmetry.space_group_name_H-M   'P 1'
#
loop_
_entity.id
_entity.type
_entity.pdbx_description
1 polymer ?
#
loop_
_entity_poly.entity_id
_entity_poly.type
_entity_poly.pdbx_seq_one_letter_code
_entity_poly.pdbx_strand_id
1 'polypeptide(L)'
;MSDAATTIFALQRNWDMVSTAVAGVDDATLAQMPNDQSNSIAWLVWHMTRVVDRFIHGRFLDTGQVWTAGGWHDKFGMDADPDEFGIGWSAGQVANWPSPSRDVLMGYYDAVNNAARDYINGLDADELARQVPAAAPGTTMSVADALGILVWDNIVHGGQVAYIRGYFEGMGWHR
;
A
#
# COMPACT_ATOMS: atom_id res chain seq x y z
N MET A 1 -23.72 11.74 -0.30
CA MET A 1 -22.30 11.45 -0.57
C MET A 1 -22.29 10.17 -1.37
N SER A 2 -21.54 10.10 -2.47
CA SER A 2 -21.38 8.86 -3.22
C SER A 2 -20.61 7.85 -2.36
N ASP A 3 -20.79 6.54 -2.60
CA ASP A 3 -20.06 5.49 -1.89
C ASP A 3 -18.54 5.66 -2.07
N ALA A 4 -18.09 6.18 -3.21
CA ALA A 4 -16.70 6.54 -3.49
C ALA A 4 -16.15 7.63 -2.54
N ALA A 5 -16.97 8.62 -2.15
CA ALA A 5 -16.53 9.69 -1.24
C ALA A 5 -16.19 9.17 0.16
N THR A 6 -16.92 8.19 0.67
CA THR A 6 -16.60 7.56 1.96
C THR A 6 -15.33 6.72 1.86
N THR A 7 -15.17 5.99 0.75
CA THR A 7 -13.99 5.17 0.48
C THR A 7 -12.71 6.01 0.44
N ILE A 8 -12.70 7.08 -0.36
CA ILE A 8 -11.51 7.94 -0.46
C ILE A 8 -11.22 8.67 0.85
N PHE A 9 -12.25 9.06 1.62
CA PHE A 9 -12.05 9.67 2.93
C PHE A 9 -11.36 8.70 3.89
N ALA A 10 -11.79 7.43 3.94
CA ALA A 10 -11.18 6.42 4.81
C ALA A 10 -9.71 6.15 4.43
N LEU A 11 -9.43 5.98 3.13
CA LEU A 11 -8.07 5.80 2.62
C LEU A 11 -7.19 7.01 2.93
N GLN A 12 -7.67 8.24 2.67
CA GLN A 12 -6.91 9.45 2.92
C GLN A 12 -6.52 9.59 4.40
N ARG A 13 -7.46 9.31 5.31
CA ARG A 13 -7.19 9.33 6.76
C ARG A 13 -6.10 8.33 7.15
N ASN A 14 -6.13 7.14 6.55
CA ASN A 14 -5.10 6.14 6.76
C ASN A 14 -3.75 6.57 6.17
N TRP A 15 -3.74 7.09 4.94
CA TRP A 15 -2.53 7.56 4.28
C TRP A 15 -1.85 8.72 5.03
N ASP A 16 -2.62 9.68 5.51
CA ASP A 16 -2.11 10.79 6.33
C ASP A 16 -1.50 10.29 7.63
N MET A 17 -2.14 9.30 8.27
CA MET A 17 -1.63 8.67 9.49
C MET A 17 -0.31 7.91 9.22
N VAL A 18 -0.22 7.13 8.14
CA VAL A 18 1.01 6.42 7.75
C VAL A 18 2.14 7.41 7.46
N SER A 19 1.86 8.47 6.69
CA SER A 19 2.84 9.53 6.41
C SER A 19 3.36 10.18 7.69
N THR A 20 2.47 10.45 8.65
CA THR A 20 2.85 10.98 9.97
C THR A 20 3.69 9.97 10.76
N ALA A 21 3.33 8.69 10.72
CA ALA A 21 4.05 7.63 11.43
C ALA A 21 5.49 7.42 10.90
N VAL A 22 5.70 7.63 9.61
CA VAL A 22 7.01 7.49 8.95
C VAL A 22 7.86 8.77 9.08
N ALA A 23 7.23 9.92 9.29
CA ALA A 23 7.92 11.20 9.39
C ALA A 23 8.95 11.21 10.52
N GLY A 24 10.20 11.56 10.18
CA GLY A 24 11.30 11.67 11.14
C GLY A 24 11.92 10.34 11.59
N VAL A 25 11.40 9.19 11.13
CA VAL A 25 12.02 7.88 11.38
C VAL A 25 13.21 7.70 10.44
N ASP A 26 14.33 7.21 10.96
CA ASP A 26 15.50 6.90 10.13
C ASP A 26 15.34 5.57 9.37
N ASP A 27 16.15 5.39 8.32
CA ASP A 27 16.06 4.22 7.44
C ASP A 27 16.31 2.90 8.21
N ALA A 28 17.19 2.91 9.19
CA ALA A 28 17.52 1.72 9.99
C ALA A 28 16.32 1.29 10.83
N THR A 29 15.65 2.22 11.49
CA THR A 29 14.43 1.97 12.26
C THR A 29 13.27 1.54 11.36
N LEU A 30 13.13 2.13 10.17
CA LEU A 30 12.11 1.71 9.19
C LEU A 30 12.30 0.26 8.73
N ALA A 31 13.55 -0.16 8.56
CA ALA A 31 13.90 -1.53 8.15
C ALA A 31 13.84 -2.54 9.31
N GLN A 32 13.86 -2.08 10.56
CA GLN A 32 13.94 -2.95 11.71
C GLN A 32 12.63 -3.71 11.95
N MET A 33 12.73 -5.03 12.12
CA MET A 33 11.61 -5.87 12.54
C MET A 33 11.45 -5.80 14.07
N PRO A 34 10.21 -5.70 14.61
CA PRO A 34 9.97 -5.75 16.06
C PRO A 34 10.48 -7.04 16.74
N ASN A 35 10.47 -8.13 16.00
CA ASN A 35 11.03 -9.43 16.36
C ASN A 35 11.29 -10.23 15.08
N ASP A 36 11.86 -11.42 15.19
CA ASP A 36 12.26 -12.29 14.08
C ASP A 36 11.09 -12.92 13.28
N GLN A 37 9.84 -12.63 13.65
CA GLN A 37 8.62 -13.15 13.02
C GLN A 37 7.67 -12.04 12.55
N SER A 38 8.08 -10.77 12.63
CA SER A 38 7.22 -9.62 12.30
C SER A 38 7.70 -8.92 11.05
N ASN A 39 6.81 -8.18 10.40
CA ASN A 39 7.18 -7.28 9.30
C ASN A 39 7.78 -5.98 9.86
N SER A 40 8.65 -5.33 9.08
CA SER A 40 9.14 -3.99 9.36
C SER A 40 8.17 -2.91 8.88
N ILE A 41 8.34 -1.67 9.35
CA ILE A 41 7.57 -0.51 8.85
C ILE A 41 7.77 -0.37 7.33
N ALA A 42 9.00 -0.43 6.85
CA ALA A 42 9.31 -0.28 5.43
C ALA A 42 8.61 -1.34 4.58
N TRP A 43 8.63 -2.61 5.02
CA TRP A 43 7.93 -3.69 4.32
C TRP A 43 6.42 -3.46 4.27
N LEU A 44 5.81 -3.08 5.39
CA LEU A 44 4.36 -2.82 5.47
C LEU A 44 3.94 -1.68 4.54
N VAL A 45 4.69 -0.57 4.53
CA VAL A 45 4.42 0.58 3.65
C VAL A 45 4.59 0.18 2.18
N TRP A 46 5.64 -0.56 1.83
CA TRP A 46 5.82 -1.07 0.48
C TRP A 46 4.67 -2.01 0.08
N HIS A 47 4.35 -2.99 0.92
CA HIS A 47 3.29 -3.97 0.65
C HIS A 47 1.93 -3.30 0.40
N MET A 48 1.47 -2.45 1.32
CA MET A 48 0.18 -1.76 1.16
C MET A 48 0.15 -0.85 -0.07
N THR A 49 1.28 -0.24 -0.44
CA THR A 49 1.40 0.57 -1.65
C THR A 49 1.32 -0.30 -2.90
N ARG A 50 2.00 -1.45 -2.91
CA ARG A 50 1.90 -2.43 -4.00
C ARG A 50 0.47 -2.93 -4.18
N VAL A 51 -0.27 -3.17 -3.09
CA VAL A 51 -1.68 -3.57 -3.15
C VAL A 51 -2.52 -2.49 -3.83
N VAL A 52 -2.36 -1.21 -3.46
CA VAL A 52 -3.06 -0.09 -4.12
C VAL A 52 -2.74 -0.04 -5.62
N ASP A 53 -1.47 -0.09 -5.98
CA ASP A 53 -1.01 -0.02 -7.37
C ASP A 53 -1.58 -1.16 -8.23
N ARG A 54 -1.55 -2.39 -7.71
CA ARG A 54 -2.12 -3.57 -8.37
C ARG A 54 -3.64 -3.48 -8.55
N PHE A 55 -4.36 -2.94 -7.58
CA PHE A 55 -5.81 -2.77 -7.70
C PHE A 55 -6.15 -1.67 -8.69
N ILE A 56 -5.56 -0.49 -8.56
CA ILE A 56 -5.90 0.67 -9.41
C ILE A 56 -5.44 0.44 -10.86
N HIS A 57 -4.14 0.20 -11.07
CA HIS A 57 -3.58 0.12 -12.41
C HIS A 57 -3.71 -1.27 -13.04
N GLY A 58 -3.49 -2.33 -12.26
CA GLY A 58 -3.53 -3.69 -12.78
C GLY A 58 -4.93 -4.24 -12.95
N ARG A 59 -5.85 -3.96 -12.02
CA ARG A 59 -7.18 -4.58 -12.01
C ARG A 59 -8.30 -3.68 -12.51
N PHE A 60 -8.29 -2.39 -12.14
CA PHE A 60 -9.38 -1.49 -12.50
C PHE A 60 -9.15 -0.80 -13.84
N LEU A 61 -7.95 -0.28 -14.07
CA LEU A 61 -7.60 0.46 -15.29
C LEU A 61 -7.02 -0.43 -16.40
N ASP A 62 -6.51 -1.61 -16.07
CA ASP A 62 -5.77 -2.49 -16.99
C ASP A 62 -4.63 -1.75 -17.72
N THR A 63 -3.87 -0.99 -16.95
CA THR A 63 -2.73 -0.19 -17.41
C THR A 63 -1.44 -0.69 -16.77
N GLY A 64 -0.30 -0.18 -17.20
CA GLY A 64 0.98 -0.47 -16.53
C GLY A 64 0.98 0.10 -15.10
N GLN A 65 1.37 -0.71 -14.13
CA GLN A 65 1.50 -0.28 -12.74
C GLN A 65 2.57 0.81 -12.59
N VAL A 66 2.39 1.71 -11.64
CA VAL A 66 3.40 2.74 -11.28
C VAL A 66 4.72 2.07 -10.92
N TRP A 67 4.69 0.89 -10.32
CA TRP A 67 5.84 0.05 -10.00
C TRP A 67 6.75 -0.18 -11.21
N THR A 68 6.19 -0.68 -12.30
CA THR A 68 6.93 -1.01 -13.53
C THR A 68 7.10 0.19 -14.44
N ALA A 69 6.00 0.90 -14.76
CA ALA A 69 6.01 2.02 -15.70
C ALA A 69 6.79 3.24 -15.16
N GLY A 70 6.81 3.44 -13.84
CA GLY A 70 7.55 4.51 -13.18
C GLY A 70 8.98 4.15 -12.80
N GLY A 71 9.45 2.93 -13.10
CA GLY A 71 10.80 2.45 -12.76
C GLY A 71 11.07 2.38 -11.26
N TRP A 72 10.02 2.19 -10.45
CA TRP A 72 10.20 2.11 -8.99
C TRP A 72 10.89 0.83 -8.57
N HIS A 73 10.66 -0.29 -9.26
CA HIS A 73 11.36 -1.56 -9.01
C HIS A 73 12.90 -1.38 -9.00
N ASP A 74 13.45 -0.62 -9.93
CA ASP A 74 14.89 -0.33 -9.98
C ASP A 74 15.38 0.42 -8.74
N LYS A 75 14.59 1.42 -8.27
CA LYS A 75 14.91 2.21 -7.07
C LYS A 75 14.85 1.37 -5.79
N PHE A 76 14.03 0.31 -5.79
CA PHE A 76 13.93 -0.66 -4.71
C PHE A 76 14.94 -1.81 -4.84
N GLY A 77 15.70 -1.89 -5.94
CA GLY A 77 16.62 -2.99 -6.23
C GLY A 77 15.90 -4.33 -6.40
N MET A 78 14.69 -4.31 -6.95
CA MET A 78 13.83 -5.48 -7.16
C MET A 78 13.51 -5.69 -8.64
N ASP A 79 13.02 -6.87 -8.98
CA ASP A 79 12.58 -7.19 -10.33
C ASP A 79 11.30 -6.38 -10.71
N ALA A 80 11.13 -6.15 -12.02
CA ALA A 80 9.94 -5.50 -12.59
C ALA A 80 8.72 -6.45 -12.61
N ASP A 81 8.53 -7.22 -11.54
CA ASP A 81 7.41 -8.15 -11.43
C ASP A 81 6.14 -7.41 -10.96
N PRO A 82 5.08 -7.34 -11.78
CA PRO A 82 3.83 -6.72 -11.40
C PRO A 82 3.06 -7.52 -10.35
N ASP A 83 3.36 -8.81 -10.18
CA ASP A 83 2.69 -9.69 -9.24
C ASP A 83 3.40 -9.82 -7.89
N GLU A 84 4.64 -9.33 -7.78
CA GLU A 84 5.35 -9.32 -6.51
C GLU A 84 4.84 -8.19 -5.60
N PHE A 85 4.31 -8.55 -4.45
CA PHE A 85 3.82 -7.62 -3.41
C PHE A 85 4.02 -8.16 -1.98
N GLY A 86 4.88 -9.16 -1.81
CA GLY A 86 5.31 -9.67 -0.52
C GLY A 86 4.40 -10.73 0.11
N ILE A 87 3.28 -11.11 -0.51
CA ILE A 87 2.42 -12.18 0.02
C ILE A 87 3.19 -13.52 -0.02
N GLY A 88 3.13 -14.22 1.12
CA GLY A 88 3.80 -15.51 1.27
C GLY A 88 5.30 -15.43 1.59
N TRP A 89 5.85 -14.24 1.75
CA TRP A 89 7.24 -14.11 2.19
C TRP A 89 7.42 -14.69 3.58
N SER A 90 8.49 -15.44 3.75
CA SER A 90 8.95 -15.88 5.06
C SER A 90 9.59 -14.72 5.84
N ALA A 91 9.66 -14.86 7.16
CA ALA A 91 10.38 -13.90 8.00
C ALA A 91 11.84 -13.70 7.58
N GLY A 92 12.49 -14.76 7.08
CA GLY A 92 13.84 -14.68 6.53
C GLY A 92 13.93 -13.84 5.25
N GLN A 93 12.92 -13.87 4.39
CA GLN A 93 12.87 -13.00 3.21
C GLN A 93 12.67 -11.54 3.60
N VAL A 94 11.79 -11.26 4.56
CA VAL A 94 11.61 -9.89 5.09
C VAL A 94 12.89 -9.36 5.72
N ALA A 95 13.57 -10.17 6.56
CA ALA A 95 14.79 -9.78 7.24
C ALA A 95 15.97 -9.52 6.28
N ASN A 96 16.02 -10.21 5.14
CA ASN A 96 17.08 -10.05 4.13
C ASN A 96 16.70 -9.12 2.98
N TRP A 97 15.48 -8.56 2.99
CA TRP A 97 15.07 -7.61 1.97
C TRP A 97 15.87 -6.30 2.10
N PRO A 98 16.52 -5.85 1.01
CA PRO A 98 17.23 -4.58 1.02
C PRO A 98 16.21 -3.43 1.07
N SER A 99 15.80 -3.08 2.28
CA SER A 99 14.84 -1.99 2.49
C SER A 99 15.34 -0.72 1.80
N PRO A 100 14.50 -0.03 1.02
CA PRO A 100 14.88 1.24 0.39
C PRO A 100 15.04 2.33 1.44
N SER A 101 15.65 3.45 1.05
CA SER A 101 15.61 4.66 1.87
C SER A 101 14.17 5.15 2.06
N ARG A 102 13.93 5.90 3.15
CA ARG A 102 12.64 6.54 3.40
C ARG A 102 12.15 7.36 2.20
N ASP A 103 13.04 8.11 1.56
CA ASP A 103 12.67 8.99 0.45
C ASP A 103 12.20 8.19 -0.78
N VAL A 104 12.83 7.06 -1.07
CA VAL A 104 12.39 6.14 -2.13
C VAL A 104 11.05 5.50 -1.77
N LEU A 105 10.93 5.01 -0.54
CA LEU A 105 9.71 4.36 -0.03
C LEU A 105 8.51 5.30 -0.12
N MET A 106 8.64 6.52 0.42
CA MET A 106 7.56 7.49 0.46
C MET A 106 7.30 8.13 -0.92
N GLY A 107 8.32 8.26 -1.76
CA GLY A 107 8.14 8.71 -3.14
C GLY A 107 7.24 7.76 -3.95
N TYR A 108 7.42 6.44 -3.81
CA TYR A 108 6.54 5.45 -4.42
C TYR A 108 5.13 5.50 -3.81
N TYR A 109 5.05 5.56 -2.48
CA TYR A 109 3.81 5.70 -1.73
C TYR A 109 2.97 6.89 -2.21
N ASP A 110 3.58 8.06 -2.33
CA ASP A 110 2.90 9.28 -2.79
C ASP A 110 2.46 9.18 -4.25
N ALA A 111 3.30 8.64 -5.13
CA ALA A 111 2.97 8.47 -6.54
C ALA A 111 1.73 7.59 -6.74
N VAL A 112 1.68 6.45 -6.05
CA VAL A 112 0.55 5.51 -6.14
C VAL A 112 -0.71 6.08 -5.51
N ASN A 113 -0.62 6.67 -4.31
CA ASN A 113 -1.79 7.20 -3.60
C ASN A 113 -2.40 8.41 -4.32
N ASN A 114 -1.59 9.25 -4.99
CA ASN A 114 -2.09 10.34 -5.82
C ASN A 114 -2.89 9.80 -7.01
N ALA A 115 -2.35 8.82 -7.74
CA ALA A 115 -3.06 8.19 -8.85
C ALA A 115 -4.36 7.50 -8.40
N ALA A 116 -4.32 6.80 -7.26
CA ALA A 116 -5.50 6.16 -6.66
C ALA A 116 -6.57 7.19 -6.27
N ARG A 117 -6.16 8.32 -5.70
CA ARG A 117 -7.08 9.41 -5.34
C ARG A 117 -7.79 9.97 -6.56
N ASP A 118 -7.04 10.21 -7.64
CA ASP A 118 -7.60 10.75 -8.89
C ASP A 118 -8.62 9.78 -9.49
N TYR A 119 -8.30 8.49 -9.54
CA TYR A 119 -9.22 7.46 -10.02
C TYR A 119 -10.49 7.36 -9.16
N ILE A 120 -10.36 7.21 -7.84
CA ILE A 120 -11.51 7.00 -6.94
C ILE A 120 -12.44 8.22 -6.92
N ASN A 121 -11.91 9.44 -7.01
CA ASN A 121 -12.73 10.65 -7.09
C ASN A 121 -13.54 10.75 -8.39
N GLY A 122 -13.12 10.09 -9.45
CA GLY A 122 -13.81 10.03 -10.72
C GLY A 122 -14.88 8.93 -10.85
N LEU A 123 -15.05 8.06 -9.83
CA LEU A 123 -15.95 6.92 -9.90
C LEU A 123 -17.43 7.35 -9.83
N ASP A 124 -18.21 6.84 -10.76
CA ASP A 124 -19.67 6.89 -10.75
C ASP A 124 -20.30 5.54 -10.37
N ALA A 125 -21.62 5.46 -10.35
CA ALA A 125 -22.35 4.25 -9.97
C ALA A 125 -22.13 3.08 -10.95
N ASP A 126 -22.01 3.37 -12.24
CA ASP A 126 -21.80 2.36 -13.27
C ASP A 126 -20.41 1.75 -13.16
N GLU A 127 -19.39 2.60 -12.93
CA GLU A 127 -18.02 2.13 -12.71
C GLU A 127 -17.89 1.34 -11.40
N LEU A 128 -18.54 1.75 -10.32
CA LEU A 128 -18.58 0.98 -9.08
C LEU A 128 -19.21 -0.42 -9.23
N ALA A 129 -20.22 -0.54 -10.11
CA ALA A 129 -20.89 -1.82 -10.40
C ALA A 129 -20.12 -2.68 -11.43
N ARG A 130 -19.16 -2.12 -12.15
CA ARG A 130 -18.37 -2.82 -13.18
C ARG A 130 -17.66 -4.02 -12.58
N GLN A 131 -17.68 -5.15 -13.33
CA GLN A 131 -17.04 -6.38 -12.92
C GLN A 131 -15.56 -6.42 -13.31
N VAL A 132 -14.73 -6.82 -12.36
CA VAL A 132 -13.28 -6.97 -12.53
C VAL A 132 -12.85 -8.38 -12.07
N PRO A 133 -11.71 -8.89 -12.54
CA PRO A 133 -11.21 -10.18 -12.09
C PRO A 133 -11.05 -10.24 -10.57
N ALA A 134 -11.54 -11.32 -9.94
CA ALA A 134 -11.32 -11.62 -8.52
C ALA A 134 -10.06 -12.47 -8.33
N ALA A 135 -9.70 -12.75 -7.06
CA ALA A 135 -8.51 -13.54 -6.74
C ALA A 135 -8.64 -15.01 -7.19
N ALA A 136 -9.84 -15.58 -7.12
CA ALA A 136 -10.05 -16.95 -7.57
C ALA A 136 -10.16 -17.00 -9.12
N PRO A 137 -9.44 -17.90 -9.80
CA PRO A 137 -9.45 -18.01 -11.25
C PRO A 137 -10.88 -18.14 -11.82
N GLY A 138 -11.18 -17.34 -12.85
CA GLY A 138 -12.48 -17.36 -13.53
C GLY A 138 -13.64 -16.72 -12.76
N THR A 139 -13.38 -16.08 -11.63
CA THR A 139 -14.39 -15.32 -10.87
C THR A 139 -14.24 -13.83 -11.04
N THR A 140 -15.33 -13.10 -10.84
CA THR A 140 -15.34 -11.62 -10.85
C THR A 140 -15.94 -11.06 -9.57
N MET A 141 -15.68 -9.80 -9.30
CA MET A 141 -16.32 -9.01 -8.25
C MET A 141 -16.57 -7.59 -8.77
N SER A 142 -17.43 -6.84 -8.12
CA SER A 142 -17.60 -5.43 -8.46
C SER A 142 -16.37 -4.60 -8.08
N VAL A 143 -16.16 -3.45 -8.76
CA VAL A 143 -15.16 -2.46 -8.35
C VAL A 143 -15.42 -2.02 -6.90
N ALA A 144 -16.69 -1.86 -6.51
CA ALA A 144 -17.05 -1.49 -5.13
C ALA A 144 -16.58 -2.54 -4.10
N ASP A 145 -16.79 -3.84 -4.36
CA ASP A 145 -16.32 -4.91 -3.47
C ASP A 145 -14.79 -4.95 -3.39
N ALA A 146 -14.14 -4.79 -4.55
CA ALA A 146 -12.69 -4.77 -4.63
C ALA A 146 -12.09 -3.56 -3.89
N LEU A 147 -12.72 -2.39 -3.95
CA LEU A 147 -12.35 -1.21 -3.16
C LEU A 147 -12.54 -1.46 -1.66
N GLY A 148 -13.57 -2.19 -1.26
CA GLY A 148 -13.76 -2.62 0.13
C GLY A 148 -12.58 -3.44 0.65
N ILE A 149 -12.08 -4.40 -0.15
CA ILE A 149 -10.88 -5.19 0.16
C ILE A 149 -9.64 -4.27 0.27
N LEU A 150 -9.46 -3.35 -0.68
CA LEU A 150 -8.35 -2.41 -0.68
C LEU A 150 -8.34 -1.53 0.58
N VAL A 151 -9.49 -1.00 0.98
CA VAL A 151 -9.64 -0.20 2.21
C VAL A 151 -9.28 -1.02 3.44
N TRP A 152 -9.80 -2.24 3.53
CA TRP A 152 -9.51 -3.14 4.65
C TRP A 152 -8.01 -3.43 4.77
N ASP A 153 -7.35 -3.83 3.68
CA ASP A 153 -5.92 -4.12 3.63
C ASP A 153 -5.10 -2.90 4.10
N ASN A 154 -5.38 -1.74 3.53
CA ASN A 154 -4.66 -0.52 3.84
C ASN A 154 -4.82 -0.09 5.30
N ILE A 155 -6.04 -0.16 5.87
CA ILE A 155 -6.28 0.23 7.27
C ILE A 155 -5.61 -0.74 8.23
N VAL A 156 -5.65 -2.05 7.96
CA VAL A 156 -4.99 -3.07 8.79
C VAL A 156 -3.48 -2.83 8.84
N HIS A 157 -2.85 -2.64 7.67
CA HIS A 157 -1.41 -2.43 7.59
C HIS A 157 -0.99 -1.04 8.09
N GLY A 158 -1.78 -0.01 7.85
CA GLY A 158 -1.56 1.31 8.46
C GLY A 158 -1.59 1.26 9.99
N GLY A 159 -2.52 0.51 10.58
CA GLY A 159 -2.57 0.27 12.03
C GLY A 159 -1.32 -0.44 12.56
N GLN A 160 -0.78 -1.42 11.81
CA GLN A 160 0.49 -2.09 12.15
C GLN A 160 1.68 -1.11 12.09
N VAL A 161 1.76 -0.27 11.05
CA VAL A 161 2.79 0.78 10.94
C VAL A 161 2.73 1.71 12.17
N ALA A 162 1.55 2.18 12.53
CA ALA A 162 1.34 3.05 13.69
C ALA A 162 1.78 2.38 15.01
N TYR A 163 1.44 1.11 15.18
CA TYR A 163 1.81 0.33 16.34
C TYR A 163 3.34 0.15 16.44
N ILE A 164 4.00 -0.25 15.34
CA ILE A 164 5.45 -0.46 15.31
C ILE A 164 6.20 0.85 15.52
N ARG A 165 5.70 1.96 14.96
CA ARG A 165 6.24 3.30 15.22
C ARG A 165 6.26 3.60 16.72
N GLY A 166 5.13 3.36 17.40
CA GLY A 166 5.04 3.53 18.86
C GLY A 166 5.93 2.56 19.65
N TYR A 167 6.14 1.36 19.14
CA TYR A 167 7.00 0.35 19.74
C TYR A 167 8.48 0.78 19.78
N PHE A 168 9.00 1.36 18.68
CA PHE A 168 10.39 1.77 18.60
C PHE A 168 10.66 3.16 19.19
N GLU A 169 9.78 4.10 18.98
CA GLU A 169 10.02 5.52 19.24
C GLU A 169 9.13 6.10 20.36
N GLY A 170 8.30 5.25 20.96
CA GLY A 170 7.40 5.66 22.02
C GLY A 170 6.11 6.32 21.54
N MET A 171 5.28 6.72 22.51
CA MET A 171 4.00 7.35 22.26
C MET A 171 4.15 8.85 21.97
N GLY A 172 3.12 9.44 21.33
CA GLY A 172 3.01 10.90 21.16
C GLY A 172 3.38 11.43 19.78
N TRP A 173 3.89 10.60 18.89
CA TRP A 173 4.23 10.98 17.49
C TRP A 173 3.02 11.46 16.68
N HIS A 174 1.80 11.11 17.08
CA HIS A 174 0.54 11.42 16.40
C HIS A 174 -0.25 12.57 17.07
N ARG A 175 0.36 13.30 17.99
CA ARG A 175 -0.28 14.40 18.77
C ARG A 175 0.24 15.75 18.35
#